data_5cd7dbdd3ea6d0febd59427394acda59
#
_entry.id   5cd7dbdd3ea6d0febd59427394acda59
#
_cell.length_a   1.000
_cell.length_b   1.000
_cell.length_c   1.000
_cell.angle_alpha   90.00
_cell.angle_beta   90.00
_cell.angle_gamma   90.00
#
_symmetry.space_group_name_H-M   'P 1'
#
loop_
_entity.id
_entity.type
_entity.pdbx_description
1 polymer ?
#
loop_
_entity_poly.entity_id
_entity_poly.type
_entity_poly.pdbx_seq_one_letter_code
_entity_poly.pdbx_strand_id
1 'polypeptide(L)'
;PPMQEAKRSALAHSFEEDGFAIARGFFSQETVAEICRRAEKILDQRTEFSPTYTNITKGLEKADGFFAQLLNAGPQVSLLQELLGTRPIPATASFFTKNTTAEEVYPHIDSVYGGVIWVALDDTNRDNGCIHFLRGSHRRQAEFSYLKPNQANDLSDHPDLIEASMNAGDMVLFQSTTVHWSGPNHNGTPRRGFNCFYTGKSE
;
A
#
# COMPACT_ATOMS: atom_id res chain seq x y z
N PRO A 1 9.83 11.95 -17.61
CA PRO A 1 10.65 11.12 -18.47
C PRO A 1 10.34 9.64 -18.24
N PRO A 2 10.38 8.82 -19.30
CA PRO A 2 10.15 7.40 -19.14
C PRO A 2 11.20 6.83 -18.16
N MET A 3 10.76 5.98 -17.26
CA MET A 3 11.63 5.29 -16.31
C MET A 3 12.69 4.49 -17.09
N GLN A 4 13.95 4.61 -16.70
CA GLN A 4 15.04 3.91 -17.41
C GLN A 4 14.81 2.40 -17.36
N GLU A 5 15.12 1.71 -18.44
CA GLU A 5 14.91 0.26 -18.60
C GLU A 5 15.54 -0.56 -17.46
N ALA A 6 16.73 -0.17 -17.01
CA ALA A 6 17.40 -0.80 -15.88
C ALA A 6 16.58 -0.70 -14.56
N LYS A 7 15.92 0.43 -14.32
CA LYS A 7 15.04 0.59 -13.14
C LYS A 7 13.78 -0.28 -13.25
N ARG A 8 13.19 -0.37 -14.44
CA ARG A 8 12.03 -1.25 -14.67
C ARG A 8 12.39 -2.72 -14.45
N SER A 9 13.53 -3.16 -14.98
CA SER A 9 14.01 -4.53 -14.80
C SER A 9 14.26 -4.86 -13.32
N ALA A 10 14.83 -3.93 -12.54
CA ALA A 10 15.04 -4.10 -11.11
C ALA A 10 13.71 -4.19 -10.34
N LEU A 11 12.72 -3.35 -10.67
CA LEU A 11 11.39 -3.42 -10.06
C LEU A 11 10.67 -4.73 -10.39
N ALA A 12 10.76 -5.18 -11.65
CA ALA A 12 10.16 -6.46 -12.07
C ALA A 12 10.80 -7.63 -11.32
N HIS A 13 12.12 -7.66 -11.19
CA HIS A 13 12.82 -8.69 -10.43
C HIS A 13 12.41 -8.71 -8.96
N SER A 14 12.41 -7.56 -8.29
CA SER A 14 11.95 -7.47 -6.88
C SER A 14 10.51 -7.90 -6.71
N PHE A 15 9.62 -7.46 -7.60
CA PHE A 15 8.20 -7.82 -7.53
C PHE A 15 7.97 -9.32 -7.70
N GLU A 16 8.71 -9.96 -8.60
CA GLU A 16 8.64 -11.39 -8.85
C GLU A 16 9.26 -12.21 -7.71
N GLU A 17 10.45 -11.83 -7.23
CA GLU A 17 11.18 -12.60 -6.23
C GLU A 17 10.71 -12.34 -4.81
N ASP A 18 10.51 -11.06 -4.46
CA ASP A 18 10.20 -10.63 -3.10
C ASP A 18 8.68 -10.50 -2.85
N GLY A 19 7.87 -10.36 -3.91
CA GLY A 19 6.43 -10.11 -3.84
C GLY A 19 6.07 -8.62 -3.72
N PHE A 20 7.06 -7.74 -3.72
CA PHE A 20 6.89 -6.29 -3.69
C PHE A 20 8.07 -5.57 -4.33
N ALA A 21 7.85 -4.33 -4.77
CA ALA A 21 8.90 -3.46 -5.30
C ALA A 21 8.65 -2.01 -4.90
N ILE A 22 9.70 -1.27 -4.57
CA ILE A 22 9.61 0.15 -4.18
C ILE A 22 10.12 1.02 -5.32
N ALA A 23 9.22 1.83 -5.88
CA ALA A 23 9.53 2.85 -6.87
C ALA A 23 9.80 4.19 -6.16
N ARG A 24 11.09 4.52 -5.99
CA ARG A 24 11.53 5.72 -5.28
C ARG A 24 11.24 6.99 -6.08
N GLY A 25 10.70 8.01 -5.38
CA GLY A 25 10.40 9.32 -5.96
C GLY A 25 9.42 9.27 -7.13
N PHE A 26 8.47 8.34 -7.10
CA PHE A 26 7.54 8.14 -8.22
C PHE A 26 6.55 9.28 -8.37
N PHE A 27 6.01 9.76 -7.25
CA PHE A 27 5.10 10.91 -7.22
C PHE A 27 5.83 12.18 -6.80
N SER A 28 5.54 13.29 -7.49
CA SER A 28 6.06 14.60 -7.12
C SER A 28 5.46 15.07 -5.79
N GLN A 29 6.16 15.96 -5.08
CA GLN A 29 5.65 16.55 -3.85
C GLN A 29 4.36 17.35 -4.07
N GLU A 30 4.19 17.92 -5.27
CA GLU A 30 2.95 18.60 -5.68
C GLU A 30 1.78 17.59 -5.73
N THR A 31 1.99 16.43 -6.35
CA THR A 31 0.96 15.36 -6.40
C THR A 31 0.65 14.82 -5.01
N VAL A 32 1.67 14.62 -4.17
CA VAL A 32 1.49 14.20 -2.77
C VAL A 32 0.62 15.21 -2.01
N ALA A 33 0.93 16.50 -2.12
CA ALA A 33 0.16 17.55 -1.48
C ALA A 33 -1.30 17.60 -1.98
N GLU A 34 -1.51 17.41 -3.27
CA GLU A 34 -2.86 17.37 -3.85
C GLU A 34 -3.68 16.17 -3.37
N ILE A 35 -3.05 14.98 -3.27
CA ILE A 35 -3.69 13.80 -2.68
C ILE A 35 -4.14 14.10 -1.24
N CYS A 36 -3.24 14.62 -0.41
CA CYS A 36 -3.55 14.98 0.98
C CYS A 36 -4.71 15.97 1.05
N ARG A 37 -4.61 17.09 0.36
CA ARG A 37 -5.61 18.16 0.35
C ARG A 37 -7.01 17.66 -0.03
N ARG A 38 -7.10 16.82 -1.04
CA ARG A 38 -8.39 16.28 -1.50
C ARG A 38 -8.93 15.20 -0.58
N ALA A 39 -8.08 14.30 -0.10
CA ALA A 39 -8.49 13.25 0.82
C ALA A 39 -8.96 13.83 2.16
N GLU A 40 -8.25 14.79 2.72
CA GLU A 40 -8.61 15.46 3.98
C GLU A 40 -9.96 16.19 3.85
N LYS A 41 -10.25 16.80 2.70
CA LYS A 41 -11.56 17.41 2.44
C LYS A 41 -12.70 16.39 2.40
N ILE A 42 -12.45 15.18 1.91
CA ILE A 42 -13.44 14.09 1.93
C ILE A 42 -13.64 13.58 3.36
N LEU A 43 -12.57 13.45 4.14
CA LEU A 43 -12.63 13.08 5.56
C LEU A 43 -13.50 14.03 6.37
N ASP A 44 -13.32 15.33 6.17
CA ASP A 44 -14.09 16.37 6.86
C ASP A 44 -15.61 16.31 6.56
N GLN A 45 -15.98 15.67 5.46
CA GLN A 45 -17.38 15.50 5.03
C GLN A 45 -17.99 14.16 5.44
N ARG A 46 -17.19 13.22 5.92
CA ARG A 46 -17.65 11.85 6.29
C ARG A 46 -17.65 11.68 7.80
N THR A 47 -18.77 11.18 8.29
CA THR A 47 -18.96 10.83 9.70
C THR A 47 -18.81 9.33 9.99
N GLU A 48 -18.73 8.51 8.95
CA GLU A 48 -18.64 7.05 9.08
C GLU A 48 -17.27 6.54 8.65
N PHE A 49 -16.56 5.94 9.60
CA PHE A 49 -15.34 5.19 9.39
C PHE A 49 -15.66 3.69 9.36
N SER A 50 -14.81 2.92 8.69
CA SER A 50 -14.92 1.48 8.77
C SER A 50 -14.77 1.03 10.23
N PRO A 51 -15.70 0.23 10.78
CA PRO A 51 -15.61 -0.23 12.17
C PRO A 51 -14.38 -1.09 12.46
N THR A 52 -13.74 -1.62 11.42
CA THR A 52 -12.53 -2.46 11.55
C THR A 52 -11.25 -1.64 11.54
N TYR A 53 -11.26 -0.45 10.91
CA TYR A 53 -10.10 0.43 10.74
C TYR A 53 -10.55 1.88 10.88
N THR A 54 -10.45 2.41 12.09
CA THR A 54 -10.92 3.75 12.43
C THR A 54 -10.22 4.87 11.68
N ASN A 55 -9.03 4.61 11.11
CA ASN A 55 -8.19 5.60 10.46
C ASN A 55 -8.02 5.36 8.95
N ILE A 56 -8.97 4.66 8.33
CA ILE A 56 -9.01 4.43 6.88
C ILE A 56 -10.30 4.98 6.30
N THR A 57 -10.18 5.82 5.26
CA THR A 57 -11.30 6.24 4.44
C THR A 57 -11.22 5.53 3.09
N LYS A 58 -12.15 4.62 2.84
CA LYS A 58 -12.27 3.88 1.57
C LYS A 58 -13.25 4.55 0.62
N GLY A 59 -13.10 4.24 -0.67
CA GLY A 59 -14.04 4.69 -1.69
C GLY A 59 -13.85 6.14 -2.09
N LEU A 60 -12.64 6.67 -2.04
CA LEU A 60 -12.31 8.02 -2.47
C LEU A 60 -12.68 8.26 -3.95
N GLU A 61 -12.57 7.22 -4.78
CA GLU A 61 -12.94 7.24 -6.20
C GLU A 61 -14.42 7.58 -6.46
N LYS A 62 -15.27 7.32 -5.48
CA LYS A 62 -16.71 7.63 -5.55
C LYS A 62 -17.03 9.06 -5.14
N ALA A 63 -16.12 9.70 -4.42
CA ALA A 63 -16.30 11.04 -3.88
C ALA A 63 -15.61 12.12 -4.73
N ASP A 64 -14.53 11.79 -5.42
CA ASP A 64 -13.76 12.75 -6.22
C ASP A 64 -13.18 12.06 -7.46
N GLY A 65 -13.46 12.63 -8.64
CA GLY A 65 -12.96 12.14 -9.92
C GLY A 65 -11.44 12.09 -10.05
N PHE A 66 -10.71 12.89 -9.27
CA PHE A 66 -9.26 12.82 -9.18
C PHE A 66 -8.78 11.43 -8.68
N PHE A 67 -9.42 10.91 -7.64
CA PHE A 67 -9.10 9.58 -7.13
C PHE A 67 -9.59 8.46 -8.04
N ALA A 68 -10.72 8.66 -8.73
CA ALA A 68 -11.15 7.73 -9.77
C ALA A 68 -10.11 7.63 -10.90
N GLN A 69 -9.52 8.74 -11.32
CA GLN A 69 -8.46 8.75 -12.30
C GLN A 69 -7.18 8.08 -11.80
N LEU A 70 -6.74 8.35 -10.57
CA LEU A 70 -5.59 7.68 -9.97
C LEU A 70 -5.77 6.16 -9.85
N LEU A 71 -6.99 5.73 -9.53
CA LEU A 71 -7.31 4.30 -9.41
C LEU A 71 -7.32 3.59 -10.78
N ASN A 72 -7.86 4.23 -11.82
CA ASN A 72 -8.16 3.58 -13.09
C ASN A 72 -7.10 3.80 -14.17
N ALA A 73 -6.26 4.82 -14.05
CA ALA A 73 -5.35 5.24 -15.11
C ALA A 73 -4.06 5.85 -14.56
N GLY A 74 -3.12 6.08 -15.44
CA GLY A 74 -1.85 6.72 -15.13
C GLY A 74 -0.66 5.79 -15.11
N PRO A 75 0.56 6.34 -14.96
CA PRO A 75 1.80 5.56 -15.08
C PRO A 75 1.96 4.52 -13.95
N GLN A 76 1.40 4.75 -12.77
CA GLN A 76 1.42 3.80 -11.66
C GLN A 76 0.59 2.54 -11.97
N VAL A 77 -0.56 2.69 -12.63
CA VAL A 77 -1.43 1.58 -13.04
C VAL A 77 -0.75 0.78 -14.17
N SER A 78 -0.16 1.48 -15.13
CA SER A 78 0.59 0.84 -16.21
C SER A 78 1.78 0.03 -15.68
N LEU A 79 2.49 0.54 -14.69
CA LEU A 79 3.59 -0.17 -14.04
C LEU A 79 3.07 -1.41 -13.30
N LEU A 80 1.99 -1.29 -12.53
CA LEU A 80 1.40 -2.44 -11.84
C LEU A 80 0.94 -3.52 -12.83
N GLN A 81 0.31 -3.13 -13.94
CA GLN A 81 -0.08 -4.04 -15.02
C GLN A 81 1.12 -4.79 -15.61
N GLU A 82 2.21 -4.09 -15.84
CA GLU A 82 3.46 -4.68 -16.35
C GLU A 82 4.01 -5.72 -15.35
N LEU A 83 4.06 -5.37 -14.06
CA LEU A 83 4.57 -6.24 -13.01
C LEU A 83 3.69 -7.48 -12.76
N LEU A 84 2.37 -7.32 -12.83
CA LEU A 84 1.42 -8.44 -12.68
C LEU A 84 1.33 -9.33 -13.93
N GLY A 85 1.77 -8.82 -15.10
CA GLY A 85 1.57 -9.50 -16.38
C GLY A 85 0.12 -9.56 -16.86
N THR A 86 -0.79 -8.88 -16.18
CA THR A 86 -2.23 -8.82 -16.51
C THR A 86 -2.82 -7.49 -16.11
N ARG A 87 -3.93 -7.10 -16.74
CA ARG A 87 -4.61 -5.85 -16.41
C ARG A 87 -5.22 -5.92 -15.00
N PRO A 88 -4.84 -5.03 -14.08
CA PRO A 88 -5.43 -5.00 -12.75
C PRO A 88 -6.88 -4.51 -12.81
N ILE A 89 -7.75 -5.12 -12.00
CA ILE A 89 -9.17 -4.74 -11.88
C ILE A 89 -9.30 -3.79 -10.69
N PRO A 90 -9.64 -2.52 -10.90
CA PRO A 90 -9.77 -1.56 -9.83
C PRO A 90 -10.85 -1.96 -8.81
N ALA A 91 -10.53 -1.91 -7.53
CA ALA A 91 -11.46 -2.17 -6.44
C ALA A 91 -11.79 -0.89 -5.67
N THR A 92 -10.79 -0.26 -5.04
CA THR A 92 -11.01 0.97 -4.26
C THR A 92 -9.73 1.78 -4.07
N ALA A 93 -9.90 3.09 -3.93
CA ALA A 93 -8.87 4.02 -3.48
C ALA A 93 -9.13 4.40 -2.02
N SER A 94 -8.10 4.38 -1.19
CA SER A 94 -8.20 4.62 0.25
C SER A 94 -7.12 5.55 0.77
N PHE A 95 -7.48 6.32 1.80
CA PHE A 95 -6.56 7.19 2.53
C PHE A 95 -6.41 6.67 3.97
N PHE A 96 -5.18 6.59 4.42
CA PHE A 96 -4.79 6.09 5.72
C PHE A 96 -4.18 7.20 6.56
N THR A 97 -4.62 7.30 7.80
CA THR A 97 -3.95 8.12 8.79
C THR A 97 -3.59 7.26 10.00
N LYS A 98 -2.31 7.05 10.21
CA LYS A 98 -1.82 6.39 11.42
C LYS A 98 -1.45 7.46 12.45
N ASN A 99 -2.29 7.60 13.46
CA ASN A 99 -2.10 8.56 14.56
C ASN A 99 -1.05 8.06 15.55
N THR A 100 -0.59 8.93 16.46
CA THR A 100 0.43 8.62 17.47
C THR A 100 0.00 7.53 18.47
N THR A 101 -1.31 7.32 18.63
CA THR A 101 -1.90 6.27 19.46
C THR A 101 -2.59 5.19 18.62
N ALA A 102 -2.25 5.13 17.34
CA ALA A 102 -2.98 4.31 16.40
C ALA A 102 -2.70 2.83 16.58
N GLU A 103 -3.74 2.10 16.27
CA GLU A 103 -3.77 0.66 16.21
C GLU A 103 -2.78 0.11 15.18
N GLU A 104 -2.32 -1.08 15.43
CA GLU A 104 -1.54 -1.86 14.49
C GLU A 104 -2.45 -2.47 13.42
N VAL A 105 -1.91 -2.61 12.23
CA VAL A 105 -2.44 -3.55 11.24
C VAL A 105 -1.58 -4.79 11.34
N TYR A 106 -2.16 -5.88 11.85
CA TYR A 106 -1.42 -7.11 12.09
C TYR A 106 -1.02 -7.85 10.81
N PRO A 107 -0.01 -8.73 10.87
CA PRO A 107 0.41 -9.52 9.72
C PRO A 107 -0.74 -10.28 9.07
N HIS A 108 -0.89 -10.12 7.76
CA HIS A 108 -1.93 -10.78 6.97
C HIS A 108 -1.54 -10.90 5.50
N ILE A 109 -2.27 -11.70 4.79
CA ILE A 109 -2.36 -11.70 3.33
C ILE A 109 -3.77 -11.24 2.95
N ASP A 110 -3.89 -10.58 1.83
CA ASP A 110 -5.20 -10.31 1.25
C ASP A 110 -5.79 -11.60 0.68
N SER A 111 -7.09 -11.80 0.83
CA SER A 111 -7.77 -13.04 0.45
C SER A 111 -7.96 -13.19 -1.06
N VAL A 112 -7.70 -12.15 -1.82
CA VAL A 112 -7.95 -12.08 -3.27
C VAL A 112 -6.63 -11.88 -4.00
N TYR A 113 -6.40 -12.67 -5.04
CA TYR A 113 -5.29 -12.43 -5.96
C TYR A 113 -5.43 -11.06 -6.60
N GLY A 114 -4.34 -10.32 -6.65
CA GLY A 114 -4.30 -8.98 -7.23
C GLY A 114 -3.06 -8.22 -6.82
N GLY A 115 -3.15 -6.91 -6.84
CA GLY A 115 -2.05 -6.04 -6.48
C GLY A 115 -2.50 -4.79 -5.74
N VAL A 116 -1.56 -4.18 -5.06
CA VAL A 116 -1.74 -2.93 -4.34
C VAL A 116 -0.68 -1.94 -4.77
N ILE A 117 -1.10 -0.70 -4.95
CA ILE A 117 -0.23 0.47 -5.04
C ILE A 117 -0.39 1.22 -3.72
N TRP A 118 0.67 1.35 -2.94
CA TRP A 118 0.67 2.15 -1.72
C TRP A 118 1.68 3.28 -1.82
N VAL A 119 1.24 4.51 -1.59
CA VAL A 119 2.02 5.74 -1.72
C VAL A 119 2.27 6.31 -0.33
N ALA A 120 3.54 6.55 0.02
CA ALA A 120 3.90 7.28 1.21
C ALA A 120 3.58 8.78 1.01
N LEU A 121 2.71 9.32 1.84
CA LEU A 121 2.36 10.74 1.83
C LEU A 121 3.19 11.55 2.84
N ASP A 122 3.75 10.86 3.82
CA ASP A 122 4.77 11.33 4.75
C ASP A 122 5.96 10.36 4.72
N ASP A 123 7.11 10.78 5.20
CA ASP A 123 8.24 9.88 5.38
C ASP A 123 7.87 8.76 6.38
N THR A 124 8.17 7.53 6.02
CA THR A 124 7.82 6.35 6.83
C THR A 124 9.06 5.58 7.26
N ASN A 125 9.06 5.13 8.49
CA ASN A 125 10.10 4.29 9.08
C ASN A 125 9.50 3.40 10.18
N ARG A 126 10.34 2.60 10.83
CA ARG A 126 9.92 1.72 11.93
C ARG A 126 9.15 2.46 13.02
N ASP A 127 9.61 3.66 13.41
CA ASP A 127 9.08 4.39 14.57
C ASP A 127 7.70 4.99 14.33
N ASN A 128 7.34 5.24 13.07
CA ASN A 128 6.02 5.77 12.71
C ASN A 128 5.11 4.79 11.96
N GLY A 129 5.47 3.50 11.97
CA GLY A 129 4.64 2.43 11.43
C GLY A 129 4.72 2.30 9.91
N CYS A 130 5.91 2.19 9.34
CA CYS A 130 6.09 1.81 7.95
C CYS A 130 5.49 0.42 7.68
N ILE A 131 5.28 0.12 6.41
CA ILE A 131 4.83 -1.22 6.01
C ILE A 131 6.00 -2.20 6.16
N HIS A 132 5.69 -3.36 6.70
CA HIS A 132 6.58 -4.51 6.77
C HIS A 132 6.10 -5.57 5.77
N PHE A 133 7.04 -6.29 5.19
CA PHE A 133 6.78 -7.41 4.29
C PHE A 133 7.58 -8.63 4.74
N LEU A 134 7.06 -9.83 4.46
CA LEU A 134 7.87 -11.04 4.42
C LEU A 134 8.25 -11.32 2.96
N ARG A 135 9.54 -11.20 2.67
CA ARG A 135 10.10 -11.46 1.34
C ARG A 135 9.75 -12.88 0.87
N GLY A 136 9.23 -12.97 -0.36
CA GLY A 136 8.93 -14.24 -0.99
C GLY A 136 7.71 -14.99 -0.43
N SER A 137 6.97 -14.41 0.52
CA SER A 137 5.81 -15.06 1.15
C SER A 137 4.63 -15.26 0.19
N HIS A 138 4.53 -14.46 -0.87
CA HIS A 138 3.52 -14.61 -1.92
C HIS A 138 3.57 -15.97 -2.63
N ARG A 139 4.72 -16.64 -2.62
CA ARG A 139 4.92 -18.01 -3.15
C ARG A 139 4.60 -19.10 -2.13
N ARG A 140 4.36 -18.73 -0.88
CA ARG A 140 4.14 -19.64 0.26
C ARG A 140 2.81 -19.35 0.98
N GLN A 141 1.78 -19.00 0.24
CA GLN A 141 0.49 -18.56 0.79
C GLN A 141 -0.12 -19.52 1.80
N ALA A 142 0.02 -20.84 1.56
CA ALA A 142 -0.54 -21.87 2.44
C ALA A 142 0.05 -21.82 3.86
N GLU A 143 1.33 -21.40 4.00
CA GLU A 143 1.99 -21.27 5.30
C GLU A 143 1.40 -20.13 6.13
N PHE A 144 0.86 -19.08 5.47
CA PHE A 144 0.42 -17.82 6.09
C PHE A 144 -1.08 -17.61 6.04
N SER A 145 -1.86 -18.57 5.57
CA SER A 145 -3.31 -18.44 5.40
C SER A 145 -4.08 -18.22 6.72
N TYR A 146 -3.46 -18.53 7.86
CA TYR A 146 -4.03 -18.30 9.19
C TYR A 146 -3.95 -16.84 9.64
N LEU A 147 -3.08 -16.03 9.04
CA LEU A 147 -2.89 -14.63 9.42
C LEU A 147 -4.11 -13.79 9.07
N LYS A 148 -4.53 -12.94 10.00
CA LYS A 148 -5.66 -12.01 9.85
C LYS A 148 -5.28 -10.62 10.33
N PRO A 149 -5.70 -9.54 9.63
CA PRO A 149 -5.30 -8.17 9.95
C PRO A 149 -5.80 -7.67 11.31
N ASN A 150 -6.77 -8.34 11.90
CA ASN A 150 -7.35 -8.03 13.21
C ASN A 150 -6.97 -9.02 14.31
N GLN A 151 -6.06 -9.94 14.02
CA GLN A 151 -5.59 -10.95 14.97
C GLN A 151 -4.07 -10.84 15.14
N ALA A 152 -3.63 -10.56 16.36
CA ALA A 152 -2.24 -10.39 16.69
C ALA A 152 -1.41 -11.66 16.38
N ASN A 153 -0.34 -11.47 15.62
CA ASN A 153 0.69 -12.45 15.37
C ASN A 153 2.03 -11.71 15.36
N ASP A 154 3.02 -12.24 16.04
CA ASP A 154 4.34 -11.63 16.08
C ASP A 154 5.27 -12.28 15.05
N LEU A 155 5.69 -11.50 14.07
CA LEU A 155 6.65 -11.89 13.04
C LEU A 155 7.91 -10.99 13.07
N SER A 156 8.15 -10.27 14.18
CA SER A 156 9.27 -9.31 14.30
C SER A 156 10.64 -9.95 14.14
N ASP A 157 10.78 -11.22 14.50
CA ASP A 157 12.05 -11.98 14.41
C ASP A 157 12.12 -12.86 13.14
N HIS A 158 11.15 -12.73 12.22
CA HIS A 158 11.15 -13.56 11.02
C HIS A 158 12.35 -13.23 10.11
N PRO A 159 13.12 -14.23 9.61
CA PRO A 159 14.33 -13.99 8.82
C PRO A 159 14.07 -13.27 7.48
N ASP A 160 12.87 -13.38 6.94
CA ASP A 160 12.48 -12.73 5.68
C ASP A 160 11.84 -11.35 5.88
N LEU A 161 11.85 -10.82 7.12
CA LEU A 161 11.29 -9.50 7.42
C LEU A 161 12.04 -8.39 6.70
N ILE A 162 11.28 -7.55 5.99
CA ILE A 162 11.75 -6.29 5.38
C ILE A 162 10.89 -5.13 5.91
N GLU A 163 11.55 -4.11 6.43
CA GLU A 163 10.93 -2.85 6.83
C GLU A 163 11.00 -1.87 5.66
N ALA A 164 9.86 -1.54 5.07
CA ALA A 164 9.79 -0.66 3.91
C ALA A 164 9.78 0.82 4.32
N SER A 165 10.94 1.34 4.75
CA SER A 165 11.09 2.78 4.94
C SER A 165 11.04 3.51 3.61
N MET A 166 10.23 4.55 3.54
CA MET A 166 9.98 5.32 2.33
C MET A 166 9.94 6.81 2.62
N ASN A 167 10.36 7.64 1.65
CA ASN A 167 10.15 9.06 1.69
C ASN A 167 8.78 9.42 1.08
N ALA A 168 8.23 10.57 1.44
CA ALA A 168 7.01 11.08 0.81
C ALA A 168 7.17 11.14 -0.71
N GLY A 169 6.24 10.53 -1.44
CA GLY A 169 6.28 10.38 -2.90
C GLY A 169 6.85 9.05 -3.41
N ASP A 170 7.46 8.25 -2.53
CA ASP A 170 7.79 6.86 -2.86
C ASP A 170 6.51 6.03 -2.95
N MET A 171 6.54 5.02 -3.79
CA MET A 171 5.44 4.09 -4.00
C MET A 171 5.94 2.66 -3.87
N VAL A 172 5.22 1.83 -3.11
CA VAL A 172 5.42 0.38 -3.13
C VAL A 172 4.28 -0.28 -3.90
N LEU A 173 4.64 -1.21 -4.79
CA LEU A 173 3.71 -2.09 -5.48
C LEU A 173 3.93 -3.49 -4.92
N PHE A 174 2.86 -4.18 -4.56
CA PHE A 174 2.99 -5.54 -4.02
C PHE A 174 1.84 -6.44 -4.43
N GLN A 175 2.12 -7.73 -4.44
CA GLN A 175 1.11 -8.76 -4.67
C GLN A 175 0.24 -8.89 -3.43
N SER A 176 -1.08 -8.99 -3.60
CA SER A 176 -2.05 -9.11 -2.52
C SER A 176 -1.81 -10.31 -1.60
N THR A 177 -1.10 -11.30 -2.11
CA THR A 177 -0.74 -12.54 -1.40
C THR A 177 0.59 -12.46 -0.64
N THR A 178 1.30 -11.33 -0.73
CA THR A 178 2.49 -11.08 0.08
C THR A 178 2.08 -10.73 1.51
N VAL A 179 2.67 -11.40 2.49
CA VAL A 179 2.43 -11.08 3.91
C VAL A 179 2.93 -9.68 4.19
N HIS A 180 2.06 -8.86 4.74
CA HIS A 180 2.37 -7.46 5.08
C HIS A 180 1.62 -7.00 6.32
N TRP A 181 2.15 -5.98 6.98
CA TRP A 181 1.57 -5.35 8.17
C TRP A 181 2.17 -3.97 8.43
N SER A 182 1.68 -3.28 9.42
CA SER A 182 2.31 -2.06 9.91
C SER A 182 2.15 -1.93 11.41
N GLY A 183 3.25 -1.67 12.11
CA GLY A 183 3.28 -1.45 13.54
C GLY A 183 2.66 -0.12 13.96
N PRO A 184 2.64 0.17 15.26
CA PRO A 184 2.11 1.42 15.79
C PRO A 184 2.98 2.62 15.37
N ASN A 185 2.41 3.81 15.50
CA ASN A 185 3.13 5.06 15.31
C ASN A 185 3.53 5.65 16.69
N HIS A 186 4.82 5.60 16.99
CA HIS A 186 5.41 6.17 18.21
C HIS A 186 5.94 7.59 18.03
N ASN A 187 5.84 8.13 16.83
CA ASN A 187 6.34 9.45 16.50
C ASN A 187 5.27 10.52 16.73
N GLY A 188 5.41 11.54 17.44
CA GLY A 188 4.43 12.55 17.82
C GLY A 188 3.58 13.21 16.71
N THR A 189 3.67 12.76 15.46
CA THR A 189 2.89 13.26 14.31
C THR A 189 2.19 12.11 13.56
N PRO A 190 0.95 12.33 13.05
CA PRO A 190 0.27 11.36 12.21
C PRO A 190 1.08 11.01 10.94
N ARG A 191 1.02 9.75 10.53
CA ARG A 191 1.61 9.24 9.30
C ARG A 191 0.51 8.90 8.30
N ARG A 192 0.52 9.54 7.14
CA ARG A 192 -0.49 9.40 6.09
C ARG A 192 0.02 8.50 4.96
N GLY A 193 -0.90 7.77 4.37
CA GLY A 193 -0.67 6.95 3.18
C GLY A 193 -1.90 6.93 2.29
N PHE A 194 -1.68 6.62 1.02
CA PHE A 194 -2.74 6.47 0.03
C PHE A 194 -2.56 5.14 -0.68
N ASN A 195 -3.63 4.38 -0.86
CA ASN A 195 -3.54 3.16 -1.65
C ASN A 195 -4.62 3.04 -2.72
N CYS A 196 -4.26 2.30 -3.76
CA CYS A 196 -5.18 1.78 -4.76
C CYS A 196 -5.12 0.25 -4.68
N PHE A 197 -6.25 -0.37 -4.44
CA PHE A 197 -6.40 -1.82 -4.35
C PHE A 197 -7.01 -2.37 -5.63
N TYR A 198 -6.41 -3.45 -6.14
CA TYR A 198 -6.82 -4.13 -7.37
C TYR A 198 -7.02 -5.61 -7.11
N THR A 199 -8.08 -6.15 -7.71
CA THR A 199 -8.32 -7.59 -7.78
C THR A 199 -7.83 -8.13 -9.11
N GLY A 200 -7.34 -9.38 -9.15
CA GLY A 200 -7.03 -10.09 -10.37
C GLY A 200 -8.17 -11.04 -10.74
N LYS A 201 -8.26 -11.44 -12.01
CA LYS A 201 -9.04 -12.61 -12.36
C LYS A 201 -8.33 -13.83 -11.78
N SER A 202 -8.98 -14.55 -10.87
CA SER A 202 -8.69 -15.96 -10.73
C SER A 202 -9.17 -16.64 -12.02
N GLU A 203 -8.27 -17.20 -12.80
CA GLU A 203 -8.68 -18.17 -13.80
C GLU A 203 -9.19 -19.43 -13.11
#